data_9be16a54ede4406033d41f3df33d0c6c
#
_entry.id   9be16a54ede4406033d41f3df33d0c6c
#
_cell.length_a   1.000
_cell.length_b   1.000
_cell.length_c   1.000
_cell.angle_alpha   90.00
_cell.angle_beta   90.00
_cell.angle_gamma   90.00
#
_symmetry.space_group_name_H-M   'P 1'
#
loop_
_entity.id
_entity.type
_entity.pdbx_description
1 polymer ?
#
loop_
_entity_poly.entity_id
_entity_poly.type
_entity_poly.pdbx_seq_one_letter_code
_entity_poly.pdbx_strand_id
1 'polypeptide(L)'
;MEKKVIIIGAGLVGSLWAVYLSRAGYSATIYERRSDIRKADISAGKSINLALSTRGWKALDAVGVGDEIRKIAIPMYGRIMHDIQGNLTSQPYGEEGQAIYSVSRGGVNARMMDIAEEQGKATIYYNEECTNVDLKKGVVYLKNSETGETSEAKADLIFAADGAFSAVRYNAMQTSTRFNFSQQFIADGYREILLPADANGDYQLDKNSLHIWPRGRFMLIGLPNEDGSFTCTLFMPFEGEKNAFDNLDSKEKVNHFFKSTFPDFYDMMPNIADAWGDHPLSSLAIMRCEPWAIGKTALMGDAAHATVPFYGQGMNSGFEDCTVLSDLMKKHNENWDLIFDEYNKTRKADGDAVQDLSIHNYYVMRDHVADPKFLLQKKIEAHFSKNHPEKWMPLYSQVSFSNIPYSEALQVGKKQDDIMKKVMGSFSNIQDVWDSKEVEEKILGLI
;
A
#
# COMPACT_ATOMS: atom_id res chain seq x y z
N MET A 1 -27.39 -24.84 8.81
CA MET A 1 -27.77 -23.43 9.09
C MET A 1 -26.72 -22.57 8.45
N GLU A 2 -27.15 -21.54 7.74
CA GLU A 2 -26.24 -20.55 7.15
C GLU A 2 -25.49 -19.84 8.27
N LYS A 3 -24.14 -19.77 8.19
CA LYS A 3 -23.32 -19.09 9.19
C LYS A 3 -23.51 -17.58 9.06
N LYS A 4 -23.76 -16.91 10.16
CA LYS A 4 -23.79 -15.44 10.22
C LYS A 4 -22.38 -14.89 10.22
N VAL A 5 -22.05 -14.07 9.24
CA VAL A 5 -20.74 -13.42 9.09
C VAL A 5 -20.87 -11.92 9.28
N ILE A 6 -20.02 -11.38 10.13
CA ILE A 6 -19.88 -9.93 10.32
C ILE A 6 -18.48 -9.50 9.84
N ILE A 7 -18.44 -8.39 9.09
CA ILE A 7 -17.21 -7.69 8.72
C ILE A 7 -17.23 -6.32 9.40
N ILE A 8 -16.14 -5.95 10.06
CA ILE A 8 -15.95 -4.64 10.65
C ILE A 8 -15.10 -3.79 9.72
N GLY A 9 -15.71 -2.73 9.16
CA GLY A 9 -15.09 -1.81 8.22
C GLY A 9 -15.45 -2.11 6.75
N ALA A 10 -16.09 -1.13 6.08
CA ALA A 10 -16.38 -1.13 4.65
C ALA A 10 -15.24 -0.48 3.84
N GLY A 11 -13.99 -0.69 4.27
CA GLY A 11 -12.80 -0.33 3.51
C GLY A 11 -12.57 -1.31 2.34
N LEU A 12 -11.49 -1.07 1.59
CA LEU A 12 -11.13 -1.87 0.42
C LEU A 12 -11.12 -3.39 0.70
N VAL A 13 -10.47 -3.79 1.79
CA VAL A 13 -10.30 -5.21 2.15
C VAL A 13 -11.63 -5.81 2.63
N GLY A 14 -12.38 -5.10 3.50
CA GLY A 14 -13.65 -5.61 4.01
C GLY A 14 -14.70 -5.76 2.91
N SER A 15 -14.78 -4.79 1.98
CA SER A 15 -15.68 -4.86 0.83
C SER A 15 -15.30 -5.99 -0.13
N LEU A 16 -14.01 -6.17 -0.44
CA LEU A 16 -13.55 -7.28 -1.28
C LEU A 16 -13.82 -8.63 -0.59
N TRP A 17 -13.58 -8.74 0.71
CA TRP A 17 -13.84 -9.98 1.44
C TRP A 17 -15.32 -10.37 1.44
N ALA A 18 -16.24 -9.41 1.49
CA ALA A 18 -17.65 -9.68 1.35
C ALA A 18 -18.00 -10.32 0.00
N VAL A 19 -17.35 -9.91 -1.09
CA VAL A 19 -17.52 -10.52 -2.41
C VAL A 19 -16.99 -11.96 -2.42
N TYR A 20 -15.81 -12.21 -1.85
CA TYR A 20 -15.27 -13.56 -1.71
C TYR A 20 -16.20 -14.50 -0.94
N LEU A 21 -16.71 -14.02 0.19
CA LEU A 21 -17.68 -14.78 1.01
C LEU A 21 -18.96 -15.10 0.24
N SER A 22 -19.49 -14.15 -0.52
CA SER A 22 -20.66 -14.37 -1.36
C SER A 22 -20.43 -15.44 -2.42
N ARG A 23 -19.24 -15.44 -3.07
CA ARG A 23 -18.87 -16.51 -4.03
C ARG A 23 -18.77 -17.88 -3.38
N ALA A 24 -18.49 -17.93 -2.07
CA ALA A 24 -18.50 -19.15 -1.26
C ALA A 24 -19.89 -19.48 -0.65
N GLY A 25 -20.92 -18.70 -0.95
CA GLY A 25 -22.29 -18.95 -0.47
C GLY A 25 -22.64 -18.33 0.88
N TYR A 26 -21.82 -17.45 1.42
CA TYR A 26 -22.10 -16.72 2.65
C TYR A 26 -22.74 -15.37 2.37
N SER A 27 -23.58 -14.91 3.29
CA SER A 27 -24.07 -13.53 3.33
C SER A 27 -23.36 -12.78 4.47
N ALA A 28 -22.79 -11.60 4.18
CA ALA A 28 -22.06 -10.81 5.15
C ALA A 28 -22.84 -9.54 5.55
N THR A 29 -22.79 -9.20 6.84
CA THR A 29 -23.18 -7.88 7.34
C THR A 29 -21.93 -7.08 7.62
N ILE A 30 -21.85 -5.87 7.08
CA ILE A 30 -20.70 -4.97 7.27
C ILE A 30 -21.14 -3.81 8.17
N TYR A 31 -20.34 -3.49 9.19
CA TYR A 31 -20.49 -2.29 10.02
C TYR A 31 -19.36 -1.31 9.74
N GLU A 32 -19.70 -0.11 9.30
CA GLU A 32 -18.77 0.98 8.97
C GLU A 32 -19.02 2.17 9.90
N ARG A 33 -17.96 2.66 10.54
CA ARG A 33 -18.05 3.78 11.50
C ARG A 33 -18.35 5.13 10.85
N ARG A 34 -17.96 5.30 9.58
CA ARG A 34 -18.18 6.54 8.82
C ARG A 34 -19.53 6.52 8.16
N SER A 35 -19.99 7.71 7.78
CA SER A 35 -21.10 7.86 6.84
C SER A 35 -20.74 7.25 5.47
N ASP A 36 -21.77 7.00 4.66
CA ASP A 36 -21.59 6.47 3.31
C ASP A 36 -20.79 7.45 2.46
N ILE A 37 -19.54 7.07 2.15
CA ILE A 37 -18.64 7.93 1.39
C ILE A 37 -19.14 8.24 -0.03
N ARG A 38 -20.04 7.43 -0.58
CA ARG A 38 -20.64 7.62 -1.91
C ARG A 38 -21.64 8.79 -1.93
N LYS A 39 -22.15 9.17 -0.78
CA LYS A 39 -23.04 10.32 -0.58
C LYS A 39 -22.28 11.63 -0.32
N ALA A 40 -20.99 11.53 0.01
CA ALA A 40 -20.12 12.68 0.15
C ALA A 40 -19.62 13.08 -1.24
N ASP A 41 -19.31 14.36 -1.44
CA ASP A 41 -18.63 14.82 -2.64
C ASP A 41 -17.21 14.23 -2.63
N ILE A 42 -17.03 13.10 -3.34
CA ILE A 42 -15.73 12.47 -3.55
C ILE A 42 -15.00 13.33 -4.58
N SER A 43 -14.74 14.59 -4.23
CA SER A 43 -13.92 15.43 -5.08
C SER A 43 -12.54 14.78 -5.21
N ALA A 44 -12.08 14.67 -6.46
CA ALA A 44 -10.74 14.24 -6.77
C ALA A 44 -9.73 14.92 -5.81
N GLY A 45 -8.81 14.14 -5.23
CA GLY A 45 -7.73 14.69 -4.43
C GLY A 45 -7.91 14.71 -2.90
N LYS A 46 -8.92 14.07 -2.33
CA LYS A 46 -9.04 13.97 -0.86
C LYS A 46 -8.42 12.71 -0.23
N SER A 47 -7.65 11.93 -0.97
CA SER A 47 -7.02 10.70 -0.47
C SER A 47 -5.83 10.30 -1.32
N ILE A 48 -4.78 9.81 -0.67
CA ILE A 48 -3.59 9.25 -1.33
C ILE A 48 -4.03 8.25 -2.42
N ASN A 49 -3.46 8.37 -3.61
CA ASN A 49 -3.61 7.36 -4.63
C ASN A 49 -2.84 6.09 -4.22
N LEU A 50 -3.38 4.97 -4.62
CA LEU A 50 -2.82 3.66 -4.35
C LEU A 50 -2.21 3.09 -5.63
N ALA A 51 -1.18 2.26 -5.48
CA ALA A 51 -0.57 1.53 -6.57
C ALA A 51 -1.07 0.09 -6.57
N LEU A 52 -1.94 -0.26 -7.52
CA LEU A 52 -2.42 -1.63 -7.71
C LEU A 52 -1.40 -2.42 -8.53
N SER A 53 -1.06 -3.62 -8.09
CA SER A 53 -0.05 -4.50 -8.69
C SER A 53 -0.58 -5.91 -8.91
N THR A 54 0.28 -6.83 -9.37
CA THR A 54 -0.11 -8.20 -9.74
C THR A 54 -0.94 -8.93 -8.67
N ARG A 55 -0.58 -8.80 -7.38
CA ARG A 55 -1.32 -9.45 -6.27
C ARG A 55 -2.72 -8.91 -6.11
N GLY A 56 -2.85 -7.60 -6.20
CA GLY A 56 -4.16 -6.95 -6.15
C GLY A 56 -5.04 -7.35 -7.32
N TRP A 57 -4.50 -7.37 -8.54
CA TRP A 57 -5.22 -7.86 -9.72
C TRP A 57 -5.65 -9.31 -9.58
N LYS A 58 -4.75 -10.20 -9.12
CA LYS A 58 -5.10 -11.60 -8.84
C LYS A 58 -6.30 -11.72 -7.91
N ALA A 59 -6.32 -10.93 -6.84
CA ALA A 59 -7.42 -10.97 -5.89
C ALA A 59 -8.75 -10.48 -6.48
N LEU A 60 -8.73 -9.40 -7.27
CA LEU A 60 -9.91 -8.85 -7.93
C LEU A 60 -10.43 -9.79 -9.03
N ASP A 61 -9.53 -10.34 -9.84
CA ASP A 61 -9.87 -11.26 -10.93
C ASP A 61 -10.44 -12.58 -10.42
N ALA A 62 -9.96 -13.10 -9.30
CA ALA A 62 -10.43 -14.35 -8.70
C ALA A 62 -11.92 -14.33 -8.34
N VAL A 63 -12.51 -13.17 -8.14
CA VAL A 63 -13.95 -12.99 -7.86
C VAL A 63 -14.70 -12.29 -8.99
N GLY A 64 -14.01 -12.02 -10.12
CA GLY A 64 -14.62 -11.48 -11.34
C GLY A 64 -14.95 -10.00 -11.28
N VAL A 65 -14.22 -9.21 -10.46
CA VAL A 65 -14.43 -7.75 -10.35
C VAL A 65 -13.27 -6.92 -10.91
N GLY A 66 -12.21 -7.57 -11.42
CA GLY A 66 -11.04 -6.90 -11.95
C GLY A 66 -11.34 -5.92 -13.08
N ASP A 67 -12.23 -6.29 -14.02
CA ASP A 67 -12.57 -5.43 -15.15
C ASP A 67 -13.26 -4.13 -14.75
N GLU A 68 -14.01 -4.15 -13.65
CA GLU A 68 -14.64 -2.92 -13.13
C GLU A 68 -13.58 -1.93 -12.61
N ILE A 69 -12.55 -2.45 -11.97
CA ILE A 69 -11.45 -1.62 -11.44
C ILE A 69 -10.49 -1.20 -12.55
N ARG A 70 -10.30 -2.01 -13.61
CA ARG A 70 -9.48 -1.62 -14.77
C ARG A 70 -10.01 -0.38 -15.49
N LYS A 71 -11.32 -0.12 -15.45
CA LYS A 71 -11.92 1.09 -16.05
C LYS A 71 -11.44 2.39 -15.42
N ILE A 72 -11.05 2.36 -14.14
CA ILE A 72 -10.64 3.53 -13.35
C ILE A 72 -9.16 3.49 -12.95
N ALA A 73 -8.38 2.58 -13.48
CA ALA A 73 -6.98 2.38 -13.14
C ALA A 73 -6.07 2.91 -14.26
N ILE A 74 -5.11 3.74 -13.90
CA ILE A 74 -4.16 4.35 -14.85
C ILE A 74 -2.84 3.60 -14.79
N PRO A 75 -2.38 2.95 -15.89
CA PRO A 75 -1.12 2.23 -15.90
C PRO A 75 0.07 3.18 -15.82
N MET A 76 1.03 2.86 -14.97
CA MET A 76 2.33 3.50 -14.85
C MET A 76 3.42 2.47 -15.17
N TYR A 77 4.12 2.64 -16.29
CA TYR A 77 5.11 1.67 -16.79
C TYR A 77 6.50 1.87 -16.19
N GLY A 78 6.71 2.99 -15.50
CA GLY A 78 7.97 3.33 -14.87
C GLY A 78 7.83 4.51 -13.93
N ARG A 79 8.97 5.03 -13.53
CA ARG A 79 9.08 6.25 -12.74
C ARG A 79 9.90 7.29 -13.48
N ILE A 80 9.55 8.56 -13.32
CA ILE A 80 10.30 9.70 -13.79
C ILE A 80 10.87 10.43 -12.57
N MET A 81 12.20 10.48 -12.52
CA MET A 81 12.93 11.20 -11.47
C MET A 81 13.15 12.64 -11.92
N HIS A 82 12.82 13.60 -11.06
CA HIS A 82 13.05 15.03 -11.26
C HIS A 82 14.19 15.50 -10.40
N ASP A 83 15.30 15.91 -11.00
CA ASP A 83 16.40 16.50 -10.24
C ASP A 83 16.09 17.95 -9.80
N ILE A 84 17.00 18.58 -9.08
CA ILE A 84 16.80 19.94 -8.58
C ILE A 84 16.86 21.01 -9.69
N GLN A 85 17.44 20.68 -10.85
CA GLN A 85 17.50 21.52 -12.04
C GLN A 85 16.29 21.31 -12.96
N GLY A 86 15.38 20.37 -12.63
CA GLY A 86 14.23 20.01 -13.46
C GLY A 86 14.56 19.03 -14.58
N ASN A 87 15.76 18.42 -14.61
CA ASN A 87 16.07 17.37 -15.59
C ASN A 87 15.33 16.09 -15.22
N LEU A 88 14.87 15.38 -16.25
CA LEU A 88 14.07 14.17 -16.13
C LEU A 88 14.90 12.93 -16.44
N THR A 89 14.79 11.91 -15.59
CA THR A 89 15.38 10.59 -15.84
C THR A 89 14.29 9.53 -15.72
N SER A 90 14.00 8.84 -16.82
CA SER A 90 13.04 7.75 -16.85
C SER A 90 13.68 6.42 -16.42
N GLN A 91 12.95 5.67 -15.58
CA GLN A 91 13.34 4.35 -15.09
C GLN A 91 12.15 3.39 -15.25
N PRO A 92 12.15 2.47 -16.21
CA PRO A 92 11.10 1.47 -16.34
C PRO A 92 11.06 0.55 -15.11
N TYR A 93 9.87 0.04 -14.78
CA TYR A 93 9.70 -0.83 -13.61
C TYR A 93 10.23 -2.25 -13.83
N GLY A 94 10.14 -2.79 -15.03
CA GLY A 94 10.51 -4.15 -15.34
C GLY A 94 10.51 -4.40 -16.85
N GLU A 95 9.98 -5.55 -17.27
CA GLU A 95 9.84 -5.93 -18.68
C GLU A 95 8.80 -5.06 -19.40
N GLU A 96 8.89 -5.04 -20.73
CA GLU A 96 7.93 -4.31 -21.57
C GLU A 96 6.49 -4.75 -21.28
N GLY A 97 5.60 -3.78 -21.04
CA GLY A 97 4.23 -4.01 -20.70
C GLY A 97 3.92 -4.21 -19.21
N GLN A 98 4.93 -4.36 -18.35
CA GLN A 98 4.73 -4.40 -16.90
C GLN A 98 4.42 -3.00 -16.35
N ALA A 99 3.34 -2.88 -15.59
CA ALA A 99 2.92 -1.64 -14.98
C ALA A 99 2.36 -1.85 -13.57
N ILE A 100 2.53 -0.87 -12.72
CA ILE A 100 1.67 -0.67 -11.55
C ILE A 100 0.58 0.34 -11.94
N TYR A 101 -0.56 0.31 -11.26
CA TYR A 101 -1.69 1.12 -11.69
C TYR A 101 -2.07 2.11 -10.61
N SER A 102 -2.09 3.40 -10.95
CA SER A 102 -2.65 4.42 -10.06
C SER A 102 -4.16 4.28 -9.98
N VAL A 103 -4.67 4.26 -8.76
CA VAL A 103 -6.11 4.24 -8.47
C VAL A 103 -6.42 5.19 -7.33
N SER A 104 -7.49 5.96 -7.46
CA SER A 104 -8.00 6.79 -6.37
C SER A 104 -8.50 5.88 -5.23
N ARG A 105 -7.96 6.06 -4.03
CA ARG A 105 -8.39 5.28 -2.86
C ARG A 105 -9.88 5.43 -2.58
N GLY A 106 -10.39 6.65 -2.65
CA GLY A 106 -11.82 6.93 -2.46
C GLY A 106 -12.68 6.31 -3.55
N GLY A 107 -12.28 6.48 -4.83
CA GLY A 107 -12.99 5.93 -5.98
C GLY A 107 -13.07 4.40 -5.96
N VAL A 108 -11.94 3.73 -5.75
CA VAL A 108 -11.92 2.25 -5.64
C VAL A 108 -12.72 1.78 -4.43
N ASN A 109 -12.63 2.48 -3.29
CA ASN A 109 -13.41 2.07 -2.11
C ASN A 109 -14.92 2.20 -2.36
N ALA A 110 -15.37 3.31 -2.93
CA ALA A 110 -16.78 3.50 -3.30
C ALA A 110 -17.26 2.41 -4.26
N ARG A 111 -16.49 2.13 -5.32
CA ARG A 111 -16.83 1.07 -6.27
C ARG A 111 -16.83 -0.32 -5.64
N MET A 112 -15.88 -0.62 -4.75
CA MET A 112 -15.86 -1.89 -4.01
C MET A 112 -17.05 -2.06 -3.06
N MET A 113 -17.54 -0.97 -2.46
CA MET A 113 -18.78 -0.98 -1.64
C MET A 113 -20.00 -1.29 -2.50
N ASP A 114 -20.12 -0.65 -3.70
CA ASP A 114 -21.20 -0.97 -4.65
C ASP A 114 -21.16 -2.45 -5.04
N ILE A 115 -19.99 -2.96 -5.41
CA ILE A 115 -19.81 -4.37 -5.79
C ILE A 115 -20.15 -5.31 -4.62
N ALA A 116 -19.77 -4.95 -3.38
CA ALA A 116 -20.10 -5.74 -2.21
C ALA A 116 -21.62 -5.85 -1.97
N GLU A 117 -22.37 -4.77 -2.18
CA GLU A 117 -23.83 -4.79 -2.08
C GLU A 117 -24.49 -5.47 -3.29
N GLU A 118 -24.13 -5.07 -4.52
CA GLU A 118 -24.74 -5.58 -5.76
C GLU A 118 -24.44 -7.05 -6.04
N GLN A 119 -23.17 -7.43 -5.92
CA GLN A 119 -22.67 -8.76 -6.28
C GLN A 119 -22.33 -9.61 -5.06
N GLY A 120 -21.88 -8.99 -3.97
CA GLY A 120 -21.53 -9.65 -2.72
C GLY A 120 -22.71 -9.91 -1.80
N LYS A 121 -23.92 -9.41 -2.13
CA LYS A 121 -25.13 -9.52 -1.30
C LYS A 121 -24.87 -9.09 0.14
N ALA A 122 -23.91 -8.21 0.36
CA ALA A 122 -23.61 -7.65 1.67
C ALA A 122 -24.64 -6.59 2.03
N THR A 123 -24.95 -6.48 3.32
CA THR A 123 -25.68 -5.33 3.87
C THR A 123 -24.69 -4.48 4.62
N ILE A 124 -24.57 -3.20 4.25
CA ILE A 124 -23.65 -2.27 4.90
C ILE A 124 -24.45 -1.32 5.80
N TYR A 125 -24.12 -1.31 7.09
CA TYR A 125 -24.64 -0.36 8.07
C TYR A 125 -23.57 0.71 8.32
N TYR A 126 -23.94 1.96 8.08
CA TYR A 126 -23.08 3.13 8.23
C TYR A 126 -23.28 3.80 9.57
N ASN A 127 -22.31 4.62 9.98
CA ASN A 127 -22.28 5.28 11.28
C ASN A 127 -22.29 4.31 12.48
N GLU A 128 -21.90 3.05 12.24
CA GLU A 128 -21.86 1.99 13.24
C GLU A 128 -20.41 1.66 13.61
N GLU A 129 -19.92 2.25 14.67
CA GLU A 129 -18.56 2.04 15.17
C GLU A 129 -18.51 0.77 16.03
N CYS A 130 -17.65 -0.17 15.65
CA CYS A 130 -17.32 -1.29 16.53
C CYS A 130 -16.47 -0.80 17.70
N THR A 131 -16.98 -0.95 18.92
CA THR A 131 -16.28 -0.55 20.13
C THR A 131 -15.57 -1.71 20.82
N ASN A 132 -16.07 -2.94 20.66
CA ASN A 132 -15.47 -4.16 21.23
C ASN A 132 -16.04 -5.42 20.57
N VAL A 133 -15.41 -6.57 20.83
CA VAL A 133 -15.87 -7.89 20.41
C VAL A 133 -15.68 -8.90 21.54
N ASP A 134 -16.74 -9.63 21.90
CA ASP A 134 -16.60 -10.85 22.71
C ASP A 134 -16.13 -12.00 21.79
N LEU A 135 -14.83 -12.26 21.79
CA LEU A 135 -14.18 -13.24 20.90
C LEU A 135 -14.68 -14.68 21.12
N LYS A 136 -15.19 -15.01 22.31
CA LYS A 136 -15.67 -16.35 22.64
C LYS A 136 -17.12 -16.54 22.21
N LYS A 137 -17.96 -15.55 22.46
CA LYS A 137 -19.40 -15.62 22.14
C LYS A 137 -19.68 -15.20 20.69
N GLY A 138 -18.76 -14.49 20.02
CA GLY A 138 -18.98 -13.90 18.71
C GLY A 138 -19.98 -12.76 18.72
N VAL A 139 -19.88 -11.86 19.72
CA VAL A 139 -20.74 -10.69 19.86
C VAL A 139 -19.93 -9.43 19.56
N VAL A 140 -20.41 -8.63 18.61
CA VAL A 140 -19.86 -7.31 18.26
C VAL A 140 -20.66 -6.25 19.01
N TYR A 141 -19.97 -5.37 19.72
CA TYR A 141 -20.55 -4.21 20.40
C TYR A 141 -20.39 -2.98 19.52
N LEU A 142 -21.51 -2.33 19.22
CA LEU A 142 -21.59 -1.23 18.28
C LEU A 142 -22.05 0.05 18.99
N LYS A 143 -21.61 1.18 18.48
CA LYS A 143 -22.06 2.51 18.86
C LYS A 143 -22.34 3.32 17.61
N ASN A 144 -23.55 3.81 17.46
CA ASN A 144 -23.87 4.72 16.38
C ASN A 144 -23.16 6.08 16.60
N SER A 145 -22.38 6.51 15.63
CA SER A 145 -21.56 7.73 15.74
C SER A 145 -22.35 9.02 15.67
N GLU A 146 -23.61 9.00 15.17
CA GLU A 146 -24.50 10.17 15.09
C GLU A 146 -25.42 10.27 16.32
N THR A 147 -26.05 9.15 16.71
CA THR A 147 -27.04 9.15 17.79
C THR A 147 -26.42 8.82 19.14
N GLY A 148 -25.26 8.17 19.17
CA GLY A 148 -24.63 7.67 20.39
C GLY A 148 -25.30 6.40 20.97
N GLU A 149 -26.33 5.87 20.31
CA GLU A 149 -27.00 4.64 20.72
C GLU A 149 -26.04 3.44 20.60
N THR A 150 -26.18 2.49 21.52
CA THR A 150 -25.40 1.26 21.54
C THR A 150 -26.25 0.06 21.16
N SER A 151 -25.67 -0.87 20.43
CA SER A 151 -26.31 -2.10 20.00
C SER A 151 -25.33 -3.29 20.04
N GLU A 152 -25.88 -4.49 19.89
CA GLU A 152 -25.10 -5.73 19.82
C GLU A 152 -25.49 -6.53 18.58
N ALA A 153 -24.49 -7.14 17.92
CA ALA A 153 -24.71 -8.07 16.83
C ALA A 153 -23.94 -9.38 17.08
N LYS A 154 -24.60 -10.51 16.85
CA LYS A 154 -24.01 -11.83 17.06
C LYS A 154 -23.67 -12.49 15.74
N ALA A 155 -22.48 -13.08 15.64
CA ALA A 155 -22.01 -13.80 14.47
C ALA A 155 -21.33 -15.14 14.82
N ASP A 156 -21.27 -16.00 13.81
CA ASP A 156 -20.45 -17.23 13.85
C ASP A 156 -19.02 -16.96 13.45
N LEU A 157 -18.79 -15.94 12.60
CA LEU A 157 -17.49 -15.50 12.12
C LEU A 157 -17.46 -13.97 12.09
N ILE A 158 -16.33 -13.40 12.51
CA ILE A 158 -16.09 -11.96 12.52
C ILE A 158 -14.77 -11.68 11.82
N PHE A 159 -14.77 -10.80 10.83
CA PHE A 159 -13.57 -10.34 10.13
C PHE A 159 -13.37 -8.86 10.39
N ALA A 160 -12.27 -8.52 11.02
CA ALA A 160 -11.92 -7.14 11.33
C ALA A 160 -11.02 -6.56 10.23
N ALA A 161 -11.59 -5.70 9.39
CA ALA A 161 -10.92 -4.92 8.35
C ALA A 161 -11.04 -3.41 8.68
N ASP A 162 -10.99 -3.07 9.96
CA ASP A 162 -11.24 -1.75 10.55
C ASP A 162 -9.99 -0.84 10.56
N GLY A 163 -8.96 -1.24 9.81
CA GLY A 163 -7.81 -0.40 9.48
C GLY A 163 -6.72 -0.36 10.56
N ALA A 164 -5.73 0.51 10.34
CA ALA A 164 -4.51 0.59 11.15
C ALA A 164 -4.78 0.82 12.65
N PHE A 165 -5.85 1.52 12.99
CA PHE A 165 -6.27 1.77 14.38
C PHE A 165 -7.46 0.89 14.79
N SER A 166 -7.38 -0.39 14.44
CA SER A 166 -8.42 -1.39 14.69
C SER A 166 -8.89 -1.43 16.15
N ALA A 167 -10.18 -1.19 16.37
CA ALA A 167 -10.79 -1.32 17.68
C ALA A 167 -10.84 -2.79 18.12
N VAL A 168 -11.04 -3.71 17.19
CA VAL A 168 -11.02 -5.16 17.46
C VAL A 168 -9.66 -5.61 18.00
N ARG A 169 -8.58 -5.15 17.36
CA ARG A 169 -7.21 -5.46 17.83
C ARG A 169 -6.96 -4.89 19.22
N TYR A 170 -7.26 -3.61 19.45
CA TYR A 170 -6.97 -2.93 20.71
C TYR A 170 -7.88 -3.38 21.85
N ASN A 171 -9.17 -3.41 21.62
CA ASN A 171 -10.13 -3.55 22.71
C ASN A 171 -10.50 -5.02 23.00
N ALA A 172 -10.47 -5.89 21.98
CA ALA A 172 -10.82 -7.29 22.14
C ALA A 172 -9.60 -8.21 22.23
N MET A 173 -8.73 -8.21 21.21
CA MET A 173 -7.64 -9.20 21.14
C MET A 173 -6.53 -8.92 22.14
N GLN A 174 -6.05 -7.68 22.24
CA GLN A 174 -4.96 -7.31 23.14
C GLN A 174 -5.31 -7.52 24.63
N THR A 175 -6.59 -7.41 24.98
CA THR A 175 -7.04 -7.54 26.37
C THR A 175 -7.42 -8.95 26.77
N SER A 176 -7.59 -9.88 25.82
CA SER A 176 -8.22 -11.18 26.07
C SER A 176 -7.25 -12.35 26.25
N THR A 177 -6.00 -12.26 25.76
CA THR A 177 -5.03 -13.35 25.74
C THR A 177 -3.60 -12.84 25.62
N ARG A 178 -2.64 -13.77 25.48
CA ARG A 178 -1.28 -13.42 25.05
C ARG A 178 -1.33 -12.88 23.64
N PHE A 179 -1.06 -11.59 23.49
CA PHE A 179 -1.13 -10.89 22.23
C PHE A 179 0.11 -10.01 22.08
N ASN A 180 0.89 -10.26 21.04
CA ASN A 180 2.01 -9.42 20.69
C ASN A 180 1.52 -8.25 19.86
N PHE A 181 1.89 -7.04 20.23
CA PHE A 181 1.55 -5.83 19.49
C PHE A 181 2.69 -4.83 19.54
N SER A 182 3.03 -4.27 18.38
CA SER A 182 3.89 -3.11 18.29
C SER A 182 3.30 -2.08 17.32
N GLN A 183 3.39 -0.83 17.71
CA GLN A 183 3.09 0.33 16.90
C GLN A 183 4.33 1.20 16.83
N GLN A 184 4.81 1.44 15.61
CA GLN A 184 5.98 2.27 15.39
C GLN A 184 5.63 3.39 14.41
N PHE A 185 5.73 4.63 14.87
CA PHE A 185 5.71 5.79 13.99
C PHE A 185 7.11 6.03 13.43
N ILE A 186 7.20 6.38 12.14
CA ILE A 186 8.45 6.90 11.60
C ILE A 186 8.54 8.40 11.89
N ALA A 187 9.77 8.95 11.85
CA ALA A 187 10.02 10.35 12.16
C ALA A 187 9.48 11.33 11.12
N ASP A 188 9.11 10.81 9.95
CA ASP A 188 8.58 11.60 8.84
C ASP A 188 7.05 11.52 8.79
N GLY A 189 6.44 12.64 8.43
CA GLY A 189 5.03 12.75 8.11
C GLY A 189 4.81 12.86 6.60
N TYR A 190 3.56 13.04 6.22
CA TYR A 190 3.23 13.35 4.84
C TYR A 190 2.09 14.36 4.74
N ARG A 191 2.11 15.13 3.66
CA ARG A 191 1.01 16.02 3.26
C ARG A 191 0.67 15.80 1.79
N GLU A 192 -0.61 15.68 1.52
CA GLU A 192 -1.13 15.60 0.17
C GLU A 192 -1.25 16.99 -0.46
N ILE A 193 -1.02 17.05 -1.76
CA ILE A 193 -1.08 18.24 -2.59
C ILE A 193 -1.75 17.81 -3.90
N LEU A 194 -2.81 18.49 -4.30
CA LEU A 194 -3.44 18.24 -5.58
C LEU A 194 -2.83 19.18 -6.63
N LEU A 195 -2.06 18.63 -7.57
CA LEU A 195 -1.63 19.33 -8.77
C LEU A 195 -2.78 19.27 -9.79
N PRO A 196 -3.44 20.37 -10.13
CA PRO A 196 -4.57 20.36 -11.03
C PRO A 196 -4.16 20.00 -12.46
N ALA A 197 -5.13 19.63 -13.30
CA ALA A 197 -4.96 19.61 -14.74
C ALA A 197 -4.60 21.02 -15.25
N ASP A 198 -4.05 21.09 -16.46
CA ASP A 198 -3.79 22.39 -17.10
C ASP A 198 -5.08 23.12 -17.48
N ALA A 199 -4.96 24.31 -18.08
CA ALA A 199 -6.10 25.13 -18.49
C ALA A 199 -7.02 24.47 -19.57
N ASN A 200 -6.52 23.43 -20.26
CA ASN A 200 -7.27 22.68 -21.25
C ASN A 200 -7.90 21.40 -20.66
N GLY A 201 -7.59 21.07 -19.42
CA GLY A 201 -7.97 19.82 -18.77
C GLY A 201 -7.00 18.66 -19.01
N ASP A 202 -5.82 18.94 -19.55
CA ASP A 202 -4.81 17.94 -19.86
C ASP A 202 -3.83 17.72 -18.68
N TYR A 203 -3.18 16.58 -18.68
CA TYR A 203 -2.14 16.26 -17.68
C TYR A 203 -0.92 17.16 -17.83
N GLN A 204 -0.48 17.77 -16.74
CA GLN A 204 0.76 18.58 -16.73
C GLN A 204 2.05 17.72 -16.69
N LEU A 205 1.93 16.45 -16.37
CA LEU A 205 3.02 15.48 -16.30
C LEU A 205 2.66 14.23 -17.11
N ASP A 206 3.62 13.33 -17.36
CA ASP A 206 3.34 12.05 -18.01
C ASP A 206 2.41 11.18 -17.15
N LYS A 207 1.19 10.96 -17.60
CA LYS A 207 0.18 10.16 -16.88
C LYS A 207 0.53 8.68 -16.73
N ASN A 208 1.47 8.18 -17.53
CA ASN A 208 1.83 6.77 -17.51
C ASN A 208 3.11 6.48 -16.71
N SER A 209 3.46 7.40 -15.82
CA SER A 209 4.64 7.30 -14.95
C SER A 209 4.34 7.74 -13.51
N LEU A 210 5.03 7.13 -12.55
CA LEU A 210 5.13 7.67 -11.20
C LEU A 210 6.19 8.76 -11.19
N HIS A 211 5.84 9.97 -10.80
CA HIS A 211 6.78 11.08 -10.68
C HIS A 211 7.39 11.15 -9.29
N ILE A 212 8.72 11.32 -9.20
CA ILE A 212 9.45 11.38 -7.94
C ILE A 212 10.46 12.54 -7.99
N TRP A 213 10.40 13.41 -7.01
CA TRP A 213 11.36 14.49 -6.74
C TRP A 213 12.18 14.12 -5.48
N PRO A 214 13.27 13.37 -5.60
CA PRO A 214 14.10 13.03 -4.45
C PRO A 214 14.93 14.26 -4.00
N ARG A 215 14.98 14.51 -2.70
CA ARG A 215 15.72 15.63 -2.10
C ARG A 215 16.53 15.18 -0.87
N GLY A 216 17.15 14.02 -0.93
CA GLY A 216 17.93 13.43 0.16
C GLY A 216 17.03 12.96 1.30
N ARG A 217 16.86 13.78 2.35
CA ARG A 217 16.04 13.43 3.54
C ARG A 217 14.54 13.43 3.32
N PHE A 218 14.04 13.93 2.22
CA PHE A 218 12.61 14.06 1.93
C PHE A 218 12.35 13.93 0.42
N MET A 219 11.11 13.75 0.04
CA MET A 219 10.72 13.59 -1.35
C MET A 219 9.28 13.99 -1.60
N LEU A 220 9.01 14.45 -2.82
CA LEU A 220 7.66 14.58 -3.36
C LEU A 220 7.43 13.45 -4.36
N ILE A 221 6.25 12.82 -4.33
CA ILE A 221 5.83 11.87 -5.37
C ILE A 221 4.51 12.32 -5.97
N GLY A 222 4.24 11.98 -7.22
CA GLY A 222 3.00 12.32 -7.93
C GLY A 222 2.44 11.13 -8.67
N LEU A 223 1.16 10.82 -8.44
CA LEU A 223 0.39 9.77 -9.12
C LEU A 223 -0.79 10.39 -9.88
N PRO A 224 -1.06 9.95 -11.12
CA PRO A 224 -2.13 10.50 -11.95
C PRO A 224 -3.52 10.15 -11.44
N ASN A 225 -4.47 11.06 -11.68
CA ASN A 225 -5.91 10.89 -11.51
C ASN A 225 -6.61 10.86 -12.86
N GLU A 226 -7.84 10.34 -12.92
CA GLU A 226 -8.61 10.24 -14.17
C GLU A 226 -9.01 11.61 -14.76
N ASP A 227 -9.10 12.65 -13.93
CA ASP A 227 -9.50 13.99 -14.28
C ASP A 227 -8.37 14.89 -14.82
N GLY A 228 -7.20 14.32 -15.11
CA GLY A 228 -6.03 15.07 -15.58
C GLY A 228 -5.15 15.64 -14.45
N SER A 229 -5.59 15.58 -13.22
CA SER A 229 -4.82 16.02 -12.07
C SER A 229 -3.82 14.96 -11.59
N PHE A 230 -2.93 15.35 -10.65
CA PHE A 230 -2.06 14.43 -9.93
C PHE A 230 -2.26 14.58 -8.42
N THR A 231 -2.42 13.47 -7.72
CA THR A 231 -2.25 13.45 -6.27
C THR A 231 -0.78 13.37 -5.96
N CYS A 232 -0.23 14.47 -5.46
CA CYS A 232 1.15 14.58 -5.04
C CYS A 232 1.24 14.42 -3.53
N THR A 233 2.31 13.77 -3.04
CA THR A 233 2.52 13.55 -1.61
C THR A 233 3.93 13.97 -1.24
N LEU A 234 4.05 14.97 -0.37
CA LEU A 234 5.32 15.37 0.21
C LEU A 234 5.56 14.57 1.49
N PHE A 235 6.64 13.81 1.52
CA PHE A 235 7.16 13.11 2.69
C PHE A 235 8.36 13.85 3.24
N MET A 236 8.30 14.27 4.51
CA MET A 236 9.33 15.08 5.13
C MET A 236 9.27 14.93 6.65
N PRO A 237 10.39 15.17 7.39
CA PRO A 237 10.37 15.22 8.85
C PRO A 237 9.32 16.19 9.41
N PHE A 238 8.71 15.84 10.54
CA PHE A 238 7.78 16.75 11.23
C PHE A 238 8.52 17.97 11.75
N GLU A 239 9.69 17.74 12.37
CA GLU A 239 10.49 18.73 13.08
C GLU A 239 11.94 18.67 12.61
N GLY A 240 12.64 19.81 12.62
CA GLY A 240 14.06 19.87 12.28
C GLY A 240 14.58 21.28 12.02
N GLU A 241 15.90 21.44 11.95
CA GLU A 241 16.53 22.75 11.69
C GLU A 241 16.25 23.27 10.28
N LYS A 242 16.14 22.36 9.29
CA LYS A 242 15.88 22.68 7.88
C LYS A 242 15.02 21.60 7.25
N ASN A 243 14.18 22.01 6.30
CA ASN A 243 13.37 21.07 5.49
C ASN A 243 12.55 20.12 6.35
N ALA A 244 11.74 20.67 7.24
CA ALA A 244 10.76 20.00 8.07
C ALA A 244 9.42 20.73 7.99
N PHE A 245 8.32 20.04 8.30
CA PHE A 245 6.99 20.63 8.21
C PHE A 245 6.79 21.82 9.17
N ASP A 246 7.42 21.79 10.34
CA ASP A 246 7.39 22.89 11.31
C ASP A 246 8.02 24.19 10.80
N ASN A 247 8.87 24.12 9.77
CA ASN A 247 9.45 25.28 9.12
C ASN A 247 8.53 25.93 8.07
N LEU A 248 7.41 25.31 7.72
CA LEU A 248 6.47 25.75 6.68
C LEU A 248 5.18 26.34 7.28
N ASP A 249 5.34 27.28 8.21
CA ASP A 249 4.29 27.87 9.03
C ASP A 249 3.63 29.13 8.42
N SER A 250 4.12 29.61 7.27
CA SER A 250 3.56 30.74 6.55
C SER A 250 3.56 30.54 5.04
N LYS A 251 2.68 31.24 4.33
CA LYS A 251 2.61 31.21 2.86
C LYS A 251 3.93 31.59 2.20
N GLU A 252 4.63 32.57 2.76
CA GLU A 252 5.93 33.01 2.26
C GLU A 252 6.98 31.90 2.35
N LYS A 253 7.02 31.19 3.47
CA LYS A 253 7.95 30.07 3.67
C LYS A 253 7.59 28.89 2.76
N VAL A 254 6.31 28.56 2.59
CA VAL A 254 5.86 27.51 1.66
C VAL A 254 6.26 27.85 0.23
N ASN A 255 5.97 29.07 -0.25
CA ASN A 255 6.37 29.52 -1.58
C ASN A 255 7.88 29.48 -1.78
N HIS A 256 8.65 29.97 -0.81
CA HIS A 256 10.12 29.96 -0.89
C HIS A 256 10.65 28.51 -0.95
N PHE A 257 10.12 27.63 -0.12
CA PHE A 257 10.50 26.22 -0.07
C PHE A 257 10.26 25.53 -1.42
N PHE A 258 9.04 25.61 -1.98
CA PHE A 258 8.74 24.96 -3.25
C PHE A 258 9.53 25.57 -4.40
N LYS A 259 9.64 26.89 -4.48
CA LYS A 259 10.40 27.58 -5.53
C LYS A 259 11.88 27.22 -5.51
N SER A 260 12.47 27.04 -4.35
CA SER A 260 13.90 26.71 -4.22
C SER A 260 14.20 25.23 -4.30
N THR A 261 13.25 24.37 -3.91
CA THR A 261 13.47 22.92 -3.73
C THR A 261 12.85 22.09 -4.85
N PHE A 262 11.72 22.52 -5.39
CA PHE A 262 10.96 21.86 -6.45
C PHE A 262 10.57 22.87 -7.54
N PRO A 263 11.53 23.50 -8.22
CA PRO A 263 11.25 24.63 -9.12
C PRO A 263 10.31 24.25 -10.27
N ASP A 264 10.49 23.10 -10.89
CA ASP A 264 9.63 22.57 -11.95
C ASP A 264 8.21 22.31 -11.47
N PHE A 265 8.03 21.78 -10.26
CA PHE A 265 6.72 21.62 -9.64
C PHE A 265 6.07 22.97 -9.29
N TYR A 266 6.86 23.92 -8.78
CA TYR A 266 6.37 25.25 -8.46
C TYR A 266 5.88 26.01 -9.71
N ASP A 267 6.53 25.82 -10.85
CA ASP A 267 6.10 26.43 -12.13
C ASP A 267 4.74 25.89 -12.59
N MET A 268 4.43 24.61 -12.30
CA MET A 268 3.12 24.01 -12.57
C MET A 268 2.04 24.41 -11.56
N MET A 269 2.42 24.76 -10.33
CA MET A 269 1.51 25.12 -9.23
C MET A 269 2.00 26.34 -8.45
N PRO A 270 2.05 27.55 -9.05
CA PRO A 270 2.59 28.74 -8.37
C PRO A 270 1.75 29.22 -7.18
N ASN A 271 0.50 28.76 -7.07
CA ASN A 271 -0.42 29.05 -5.96
C ASN A 271 -0.42 28.00 -4.85
N ILE A 272 0.63 27.16 -4.76
CA ILE A 272 0.71 26.05 -3.79
C ILE A 272 0.52 26.48 -2.34
N ALA A 273 0.97 27.70 -1.98
CA ALA A 273 0.82 28.21 -0.62
C ALA A 273 -0.64 28.47 -0.23
N ASP A 274 -1.53 28.71 -1.20
CA ASP A 274 -2.96 28.87 -0.95
C ASP A 274 -3.63 27.52 -0.66
N ALA A 275 -3.21 26.48 -1.37
CA ALA A 275 -3.70 25.10 -1.21
C ALA A 275 -2.99 24.33 -0.09
N TRP A 276 -1.95 24.90 0.56
CA TRP A 276 -1.12 24.18 1.54
C TRP A 276 -1.89 23.62 2.72
N GLY A 277 -2.99 24.25 3.12
CA GLY A 277 -3.85 23.86 4.24
C GLY A 277 -4.99 22.90 3.89
N ASP A 278 -5.21 22.59 2.62
CA ASP A 278 -6.38 21.83 2.16
C ASP A 278 -6.37 20.38 2.69
N HIS A 279 -5.18 19.82 2.90
CA HIS A 279 -4.99 18.48 3.43
C HIS A 279 -4.23 18.47 4.76
N PRO A 280 -4.62 17.62 5.72
CA PRO A 280 -3.94 17.55 7.00
C PRO A 280 -2.53 16.96 6.88
N LEU A 281 -1.64 17.41 7.76
CA LEU A 281 -0.38 16.73 8.00
C LEU A 281 -0.64 15.42 8.74
N SER A 282 -0.17 14.32 8.19
CA SER A 282 -0.47 12.97 8.67
C SER A 282 0.80 12.19 9.03
N SER A 283 0.67 11.28 9.99
CA SER A 283 1.75 10.40 10.44
C SER A 283 1.77 9.10 9.65
N LEU A 284 2.94 8.48 9.60
CA LEU A 284 3.15 7.14 9.04
C LEU A 284 3.49 6.17 10.15
N ALA A 285 2.75 5.07 10.22
CA ALA A 285 2.90 4.06 11.27
C ALA A 285 2.91 2.64 10.70
N ILE A 286 3.66 1.78 11.37
CA ILE A 286 3.67 0.33 11.15
C ILE A 286 3.02 -0.33 12.34
N MET A 287 2.08 -1.24 12.08
CA MET A 287 1.38 -2.02 13.09
C MET A 287 1.70 -3.50 12.91
N ARG A 288 2.33 -4.11 13.89
CA ARG A 288 2.57 -5.56 13.92
C ARG A 288 1.83 -6.20 15.07
N CYS A 289 1.18 -7.30 14.82
CA CYS A 289 0.49 -8.04 15.88
C CYS A 289 0.49 -9.54 15.63
N GLU A 290 0.23 -10.31 16.69
CA GLU A 290 0.13 -11.77 16.68
C GLU A 290 -0.60 -12.24 17.95
N PRO A 291 -1.55 -13.19 17.82
CA PRO A 291 -2.07 -13.83 16.61
C PRO A 291 -3.04 -12.92 15.83
N TRP A 292 -3.29 -13.22 14.54
CA TRP A 292 -4.27 -12.49 13.71
C TRP A 292 -5.68 -13.02 13.83
N ALA A 293 -5.82 -14.28 14.31
CA ALA A 293 -7.14 -14.86 14.56
C ALA A 293 -7.22 -15.45 15.96
N ILE A 294 -8.32 -15.17 16.65
CA ILE A 294 -8.64 -15.67 18.01
C ILE A 294 -10.12 -16.04 18.06
N GLY A 295 -10.41 -17.29 18.42
CA GLY A 295 -11.79 -17.77 18.51
C GLY A 295 -12.52 -17.64 17.17
N LYS A 296 -13.58 -16.83 17.14
CA LYS A 296 -14.38 -16.60 15.93
C LYS A 296 -13.95 -15.38 15.10
N THR A 297 -12.88 -14.72 15.45
CA THR A 297 -12.51 -13.41 14.91
C THR A 297 -11.13 -13.44 14.27
N ALA A 298 -11.01 -12.89 13.05
CA ALA A 298 -9.74 -12.69 12.34
C ALA A 298 -9.54 -11.22 11.93
N LEU A 299 -8.29 -10.73 12.04
CA LEU A 299 -7.83 -9.44 11.52
C LEU A 299 -7.42 -9.58 10.06
N MET A 300 -7.68 -8.55 9.24
CA MET A 300 -7.31 -8.50 7.82
C MET A 300 -6.80 -7.10 7.45
N GLY A 301 -5.93 -7.05 6.44
CA GLY A 301 -5.38 -5.81 5.93
C GLY A 301 -4.70 -4.98 7.00
N ASP A 302 -4.89 -3.67 6.99
CA ASP A 302 -4.24 -2.75 7.95
C ASP A 302 -4.58 -3.04 9.42
N ALA A 303 -5.69 -3.73 9.70
CA ALA A 303 -5.99 -4.17 11.06
C ALA A 303 -4.98 -5.19 11.59
N ALA A 304 -4.38 -5.99 10.71
CA ALA A 304 -3.37 -6.98 11.03
C ALA A 304 -1.93 -6.48 10.80
N HIS A 305 -1.69 -5.78 9.67
CA HIS A 305 -0.34 -5.48 9.16
C HIS A 305 -0.24 -4.13 8.45
N ALA A 306 -0.74 -3.06 9.05
CA ALA A 306 -0.57 -1.72 8.50
C ALA A 306 0.90 -1.40 8.23
N THR A 307 1.16 -0.81 7.06
CA THR A 307 2.51 -0.50 6.58
C THR A 307 2.61 0.91 6.02
N VAL A 308 3.84 1.40 5.83
CA VAL A 308 4.11 2.66 5.17
C VAL A 308 4.01 2.52 3.64
N PRO A 309 3.68 3.59 2.88
CA PRO A 309 3.25 3.48 1.49
C PRO A 309 4.39 3.29 0.47
N PHE A 310 5.65 3.28 0.89
CA PHE A 310 6.82 3.43 -0.01
C PHE A 310 7.06 2.28 -0.99
N TYR A 311 6.48 1.11 -0.75
CA TYR A 311 6.48 0.01 -1.73
C TYR A 311 5.16 -0.10 -2.51
N GLY A 312 4.13 0.67 -2.12
CA GLY A 312 2.80 0.60 -2.72
C GLY A 312 2.07 -0.73 -2.48
N GLN A 313 2.39 -1.46 -1.39
CA GLN A 313 1.89 -2.83 -1.19
C GLN A 313 0.81 -2.97 -0.11
N GLY A 314 0.43 -1.92 0.62
CA GLY A 314 -0.59 -2.03 1.69
C GLY A 314 -1.92 -2.61 1.18
N MET A 315 -2.49 -2.01 0.12
CA MET A 315 -3.72 -2.51 -0.51
C MET A 315 -3.53 -3.91 -1.12
N ASN A 316 -2.44 -4.13 -1.86
CA ASN A 316 -2.17 -5.41 -2.52
C ASN A 316 -2.02 -6.55 -1.51
N SER A 317 -1.35 -6.31 -0.39
CA SER A 317 -1.21 -7.28 0.70
C SER A 317 -2.56 -7.55 1.38
N GLY A 318 -3.36 -6.52 1.64
CA GLY A 318 -4.70 -6.69 2.20
C GLY A 318 -5.66 -7.45 1.26
N PHE A 319 -5.54 -7.24 -0.06
CA PHE A 319 -6.27 -8.01 -1.05
C PHE A 319 -5.78 -9.47 -1.11
N GLU A 320 -4.49 -9.69 -0.95
CA GLU A 320 -3.93 -11.04 -0.86
C GLU A 320 -4.43 -11.80 0.37
N ASP A 321 -4.74 -11.14 1.50
CA ASP A 321 -5.39 -11.79 2.64
C ASP A 321 -6.71 -12.45 2.23
N CYS A 322 -7.50 -11.79 1.37
CA CYS A 322 -8.74 -12.37 0.84
C CYS A 322 -8.48 -13.63 0.01
N THR A 323 -7.44 -13.60 -0.84
CA THR A 323 -7.06 -14.76 -1.65
C THR A 323 -6.60 -15.92 -0.78
N VAL A 324 -5.72 -15.64 0.19
CA VAL A 324 -5.18 -16.65 1.11
C VAL A 324 -6.31 -17.29 1.93
N LEU A 325 -7.19 -16.50 2.53
CA LEU A 325 -8.33 -17.04 3.29
C LEU A 325 -9.26 -17.86 2.40
N SER A 326 -9.53 -17.42 1.16
CA SER A 326 -10.35 -18.19 0.21
C SER A 326 -9.71 -19.54 -0.15
N ASP A 327 -8.40 -19.57 -0.35
CA ASP A 327 -7.68 -20.80 -0.64
C ASP A 327 -7.65 -21.74 0.57
N LEU A 328 -7.50 -21.19 1.79
CA LEU A 328 -7.63 -21.97 3.03
C LEU A 328 -9.05 -22.52 3.25
N MET A 329 -10.09 -21.77 2.87
CA MET A 329 -11.47 -22.27 2.91
C MET A 329 -11.65 -23.53 2.05
N LYS A 330 -11.11 -23.51 0.82
CA LYS A 330 -11.15 -24.68 -0.07
C LYS A 330 -10.33 -25.84 0.49
N LYS A 331 -9.11 -25.56 0.97
CA LYS A 331 -8.17 -26.56 1.51
C LYS A 331 -8.74 -27.30 2.72
N HIS A 332 -9.39 -26.60 3.62
CA HIS A 332 -9.92 -27.14 4.87
C HIS A 332 -11.42 -27.43 4.86
N ASN A 333 -12.08 -27.41 3.70
CA ASN A 333 -13.52 -27.66 3.57
C ASN A 333 -14.34 -26.83 4.57
N GLU A 334 -14.00 -25.52 4.68
CA GLU A 334 -14.66 -24.55 5.56
C GLU A 334 -14.62 -24.88 7.06
N ASN A 335 -13.63 -25.66 7.50
CA ASN A 335 -13.31 -25.82 8.91
C ASN A 335 -12.54 -24.57 9.42
N TRP A 336 -13.27 -23.62 9.99
CA TRP A 336 -12.73 -22.31 10.36
C TRP A 336 -11.68 -22.38 11.47
N ASP A 337 -11.70 -23.38 12.35
CA ASP A 337 -10.65 -23.56 13.37
C ASP A 337 -9.29 -23.87 12.70
N LEU A 338 -9.30 -24.77 11.71
CA LEU A 338 -8.10 -25.08 10.93
C LEU A 338 -7.66 -23.92 10.02
N ILE A 339 -8.63 -23.19 9.43
CA ILE A 339 -8.36 -22.04 8.58
C ILE A 339 -7.66 -20.95 9.39
N PHE A 340 -8.18 -20.60 10.55
CA PHE A 340 -7.60 -19.56 11.40
C PHE A 340 -6.24 -19.97 12.00
N ASP A 341 -6.07 -21.24 12.33
CA ASP A 341 -4.78 -21.76 12.79
C ASP A 341 -3.72 -21.66 11.69
N GLU A 342 -4.04 -22.06 10.46
CA GLU A 342 -3.09 -21.97 9.34
C GLU A 342 -2.85 -20.51 8.89
N TYR A 343 -3.89 -19.68 8.88
CA TYR A 343 -3.78 -18.25 8.59
C TYR A 343 -2.80 -17.55 9.56
N ASN A 344 -2.93 -17.81 10.87
CA ASN A 344 -2.00 -17.32 11.88
C ASN A 344 -0.55 -17.73 11.61
N LYS A 345 -0.32 -18.99 11.20
CA LYS A 345 1.02 -19.54 11.01
C LYS A 345 1.71 -19.08 9.73
N THR A 346 0.95 -18.94 8.67
CA THR A 346 1.52 -18.71 7.33
C THR A 346 1.54 -17.24 6.94
N ARG A 347 0.44 -16.52 7.17
CA ARG A 347 0.30 -15.15 6.66
C ARG A 347 1.08 -14.11 7.46
N LYS A 348 1.33 -14.36 8.74
CA LYS A 348 2.11 -13.46 9.60
C LYS A 348 3.51 -13.17 9.05
N ALA A 349 4.20 -14.20 8.54
CA ALA A 349 5.55 -14.03 8.00
C ALA A 349 5.56 -13.07 6.79
N ASP A 350 4.54 -13.14 5.93
CA ASP A 350 4.40 -12.26 4.79
C ASP A 350 4.00 -10.84 5.19
N GLY A 351 3.12 -10.69 6.18
CA GLY A 351 2.75 -9.40 6.75
C GLY A 351 3.94 -8.65 7.33
N ASP A 352 4.80 -9.33 8.09
CA ASP A 352 6.04 -8.74 8.60
C ASP A 352 7.02 -8.39 7.48
N ALA A 353 7.15 -9.28 6.49
CA ALA A 353 8.07 -9.07 5.38
C ALA A 353 7.67 -7.87 4.50
N VAL A 354 6.38 -7.67 4.20
CA VAL A 354 5.94 -6.50 3.42
C VAL A 354 6.19 -5.19 4.16
N GLN A 355 6.13 -5.21 5.49
CA GLN A 355 6.47 -4.04 6.31
C GLN A 355 7.97 -3.75 6.28
N ASP A 356 8.81 -4.80 6.42
CA ASP A 356 10.27 -4.66 6.31
C ASP A 356 10.69 -4.15 4.92
N LEU A 357 10.10 -4.71 3.86
CA LEU A 357 10.30 -4.26 2.48
C LEU A 357 9.91 -2.79 2.30
N SER A 358 8.78 -2.37 2.87
CA SER A 358 8.29 -1.00 2.74
C SER A 358 9.20 0.01 3.46
N ILE A 359 9.70 -0.32 4.65
CA ILE A 359 10.67 0.50 5.37
C ILE A 359 12.02 0.53 4.63
N HIS A 360 12.49 -0.62 4.15
CA HIS A 360 13.73 -0.66 3.37
C HIS A 360 13.63 0.23 2.14
N ASN A 361 12.52 0.14 1.38
CA ASN A 361 12.32 0.96 0.19
C ASN A 361 12.20 2.46 0.51
N TYR A 362 11.66 2.82 1.68
CA TYR A 362 11.67 4.20 2.15
C TYR A 362 13.10 4.76 2.22
N TYR A 363 14.02 4.04 2.88
CA TYR A 363 15.42 4.46 2.95
C TYR A 363 16.09 4.49 1.57
N VAL A 364 15.80 3.52 0.71
CA VAL A 364 16.30 3.49 -0.67
C VAL A 364 15.84 4.71 -1.45
N MET A 365 14.55 5.01 -1.44
CA MET A 365 13.98 6.16 -2.17
C MET A 365 14.46 7.50 -1.61
N ARG A 366 14.67 7.59 -0.31
CA ARG A 366 15.10 8.80 0.36
C ARG A 366 16.60 9.07 0.19
N ASP A 367 17.42 8.05 0.46
CA ASP A 367 18.87 8.22 0.68
C ASP A 367 19.72 7.73 -0.51
N HIS A 368 19.25 6.74 -1.28
CA HIS A 368 20.11 6.02 -2.24
C HIS A 368 19.78 6.23 -3.72
N VAL A 369 18.60 6.73 -4.08
CA VAL A 369 18.22 6.89 -5.51
C VAL A 369 19.11 7.83 -6.30
N ALA A 370 19.89 8.68 -5.64
CA ALA A 370 20.88 9.56 -6.26
C ALA A 370 22.34 9.10 -6.05
N ASP A 371 22.57 7.99 -5.33
CA ASP A 371 23.92 7.45 -5.11
C ASP A 371 24.43 6.74 -6.40
N PRO A 372 25.54 7.22 -7.02
CA PRO A 372 26.08 6.60 -8.23
C PRO A 372 26.45 5.12 -8.07
N LYS A 373 26.87 4.71 -6.87
CA LYS A 373 27.21 3.31 -6.60
C LYS A 373 25.96 2.44 -6.57
N PHE A 374 24.89 2.92 -5.95
CA PHE A 374 23.60 2.23 -5.94
C PHE A 374 23.01 2.14 -7.36
N LEU A 375 23.05 3.22 -8.14
CA LEU A 375 22.57 3.23 -9.52
C LEU A 375 23.37 2.25 -10.40
N LEU A 376 24.68 2.18 -10.23
CA LEU A 376 25.52 1.20 -10.93
C LEU A 376 25.16 -0.23 -10.54
N GLN A 377 24.97 -0.51 -9.24
CA GLN A 377 24.50 -1.83 -8.79
C GLN A 377 23.19 -2.20 -9.48
N LYS A 378 22.20 -1.32 -9.49
CA LYS A 378 20.90 -1.60 -10.14
C LYS A 378 21.02 -1.77 -11.65
N LYS A 379 21.94 -1.08 -12.29
CA LYS A 379 22.26 -1.26 -13.71
C LYS A 379 22.85 -2.65 -14.00
N ILE A 380 23.76 -3.14 -13.16
CA ILE A 380 24.32 -4.50 -13.25
C ILE A 380 23.23 -5.55 -13.05
N GLU A 381 22.41 -5.39 -11.99
CA GLU A 381 21.29 -6.29 -11.71
C GLU A 381 20.31 -6.39 -12.88
N ALA A 382 19.94 -5.26 -13.48
CA ALA A 382 19.04 -5.21 -14.63
C ALA A 382 19.65 -5.90 -15.86
N HIS A 383 20.94 -5.67 -16.15
CA HIS A 383 21.66 -6.31 -17.24
C HIS A 383 21.72 -7.83 -17.03
N PHE A 384 22.11 -8.26 -15.82
CA PHE A 384 22.20 -9.68 -15.48
C PHE A 384 20.83 -10.37 -15.54
N SER A 385 19.79 -9.76 -15.01
CA SER A 385 18.42 -10.26 -15.06
C SER A 385 17.92 -10.44 -16.51
N LYS A 386 18.24 -9.50 -17.40
CA LYS A 386 17.87 -9.58 -18.81
C LYS A 386 18.53 -10.77 -19.51
N ASN A 387 19.79 -11.07 -19.17
CA ASN A 387 20.56 -12.17 -19.78
C ASN A 387 20.26 -13.54 -19.12
N HIS A 388 19.82 -13.53 -17.85
CA HIS A 388 19.57 -14.73 -17.03
C HIS A 388 18.24 -14.62 -16.26
N PRO A 389 17.10 -14.45 -16.93
CA PRO A 389 15.81 -14.21 -16.27
C PRO A 389 15.36 -15.37 -15.37
N GLU A 390 15.79 -16.60 -15.67
CA GLU A 390 15.52 -17.79 -14.88
C GLU A 390 16.33 -17.88 -13.58
N LYS A 391 17.42 -17.09 -13.45
CA LYS A 391 18.32 -17.09 -12.29
C LYS A 391 18.21 -15.85 -11.43
N TRP A 392 17.74 -14.75 -11.99
CA TRP A 392 17.71 -13.48 -11.30
C TRP A 392 16.46 -12.68 -11.65
N MET A 393 15.53 -12.61 -10.70
CA MET A 393 14.42 -11.68 -10.75
C MET A 393 14.71 -10.56 -9.74
N PRO A 394 14.79 -9.29 -10.16
CA PRO A 394 15.02 -8.16 -9.24
C PRO A 394 13.95 -8.10 -8.14
N LEU A 395 14.34 -7.71 -6.93
CA LEU A 395 13.45 -7.68 -5.76
C LEU A 395 12.15 -6.90 -6.02
N TYR A 396 12.24 -5.76 -6.72
CA TYR A 396 11.03 -4.99 -7.06
C TYR A 396 10.05 -5.79 -7.92
N SER A 397 10.56 -6.55 -8.90
CA SER A 397 9.75 -7.41 -9.76
C SER A 397 9.14 -8.58 -9.00
N GLN A 398 9.89 -9.20 -8.07
CA GLN A 398 9.35 -10.25 -7.19
C GLN A 398 8.16 -9.75 -6.37
N VAL A 399 8.25 -8.54 -5.83
CA VAL A 399 7.22 -7.95 -4.98
C VAL A 399 6.02 -7.42 -5.78
N SER A 400 6.26 -6.71 -6.89
CA SER A 400 5.21 -5.98 -7.61
C SER A 400 4.62 -6.74 -8.80
N PHE A 401 5.41 -7.61 -9.45
CA PHE A 401 5.01 -8.30 -10.69
C PHE A 401 4.94 -9.82 -10.57
N SER A 402 4.99 -10.35 -9.35
CA SER A 402 4.83 -11.78 -9.09
C SER A 402 3.91 -12.04 -7.91
N ASN A 403 3.64 -13.32 -7.67
CA ASN A 403 2.92 -13.81 -6.47
C ASN A 403 3.85 -14.61 -5.54
N ILE A 404 5.17 -14.41 -5.65
CA ILE A 404 6.15 -14.97 -4.71
C ILE A 404 5.82 -14.44 -3.31
N PRO A 405 5.72 -15.26 -2.25
CA PRO A 405 5.46 -14.77 -0.90
C PRO A 405 6.40 -13.64 -0.51
N TYR A 406 5.91 -12.61 0.17
CA TYR A 406 6.74 -11.45 0.56
C TYR A 406 7.93 -11.87 1.42
N SER A 407 7.74 -12.86 2.29
CA SER A 407 8.79 -13.42 3.14
C SER A 407 9.91 -14.09 2.32
N GLU A 408 9.55 -14.78 1.25
CA GLU A 408 10.50 -15.38 0.31
C GLU A 408 11.22 -14.30 -0.50
N ALA A 409 10.47 -13.35 -1.08
CA ALA A 409 11.04 -12.22 -1.82
C ALA A 409 12.05 -11.42 -0.98
N LEU A 410 11.74 -11.17 0.31
CA LEU A 410 12.65 -10.51 1.23
C LEU A 410 13.95 -11.30 1.45
N GLN A 411 13.85 -12.63 1.60
CA GLN A 411 15.02 -13.49 1.78
C GLN A 411 15.89 -13.53 0.51
N VAL A 412 15.25 -13.69 -0.65
CA VAL A 412 15.95 -13.68 -1.94
C VAL A 412 16.62 -12.33 -2.17
N GLY A 413 15.92 -11.23 -1.93
CA GLY A 413 16.47 -9.88 -2.08
C GLY A 413 17.70 -9.65 -1.20
N LYS A 414 17.69 -10.09 0.07
CA LYS A 414 18.87 -10.03 0.95
C LYS A 414 20.07 -10.80 0.38
N LYS A 415 19.84 -12.00 -0.17
CA LYS A 415 20.90 -12.79 -0.82
C LYS A 415 21.44 -12.07 -2.06
N GLN A 416 20.56 -11.50 -2.87
CA GLN A 416 20.94 -10.72 -4.06
C GLN A 416 21.79 -9.51 -3.68
N ASP A 417 21.42 -8.76 -2.66
CA ASP A 417 22.20 -7.63 -2.15
C ASP A 417 23.59 -8.06 -1.67
N ASP A 418 23.69 -9.20 -0.98
CA ASP A 418 24.98 -9.72 -0.49
C ASP A 418 25.88 -10.20 -1.66
N ILE A 419 25.30 -10.81 -2.69
CA ILE A 419 26.00 -11.16 -3.93
C ILE A 419 26.53 -9.89 -4.58
N MET A 420 25.69 -8.87 -4.78
CA MET A 420 26.07 -7.62 -5.43
C MET A 420 27.15 -6.86 -4.66
N LYS A 421 27.10 -6.83 -3.33
CA LYS A 421 28.20 -6.26 -2.51
C LYS A 421 29.54 -6.93 -2.80
N LYS A 422 29.55 -8.27 -2.92
CA LYS A 422 30.77 -9.03 -3.25
C LYS A 422 31.24 -8.75 -4.68
N VAL A 423 30.32 -8.70 -5.65
CA VAL A 423 30.63 -8.37 -7.05
C VAL A 423 31.21 -6.96 -7.15
N MET A 424 30.52 -5.97 -6.60
CA MET A 424 30.96 -4.57 -6.60
C MET A 424 32.33 -4.37 -5.93
N GLY A 425 32.65 -5.18 -4.94
CA GLY A 425 33.93 -5.14 -4.23
C GLY A 425 35.06 -5.94 -4.90
N SER A 426 34.74 -6.79 -5.91
CA SER A 426 35.73 -7.66 -6.57
C SER A 426 36.46 -6.98 -7.73
N PHE A 427 35.94 -5.87 -8.25
CA PHE A 427 36.49 -5.16 -9.41
C PHE A 427 36.83 -3.71 -9.02
N SER A 428 38.09 -3.31 -9.17
CA SER A 428 38.54 -1.94 -8.92
C SER A 428 37.96 -0.92 -9.93
N ASN A 429 37.61 -1.41 -11.12
CA ASN A 429 37.11 -0.62 -12.26
C ASN A 429 35.70 -1.05 -12.68
N ILE A 430 34.87 -1.46 -11.72
CA ILE A 430 33.51 -1.98 -11.99
C ILE A 430 32.65 -1.04 -12.87
N GLN A 431 32.89 0.27 -12.81
CA GLN A 431 32.20 1.25 -13.63
C GLN A 431 32.46 1.09 -15.12
N ASP A 432 33.66 0.58 -15.48
CA ASP A 432 34.07 0.41 -16.87
C ASP A 432 33.70 -0.96 -17.44
N VAL A 433 33.54 -1.97 -16.57
CA VAL A 433 33.33 -3.37 -16.94
C VAL A 433 31.97 -3.93 -16.49
N TRP A 434 31.04 -3.09 -16.08
CA TRP A 434 29.76 -3.44 -15.43
C TRP A 434 28.90 -4.45 -16.24
N ASP A 435 29.03 -4.49 -17.57
CA ASP A 435 28.29 -5.36 -18.50
C ASP A 435 29.18 -6.46 -19.12
N SER A 436 30.36 -6.70 -18.55
CA SER A 436 31.29 -7.69 -19.06
C SER A 436 30.91 -9.12 -18.66
N LYS A 437 31.38 -10.09 -19.46
CA LYS A 437 31.23 -11.53 -19.13
C LYS A 437 31.88 -11.89 -17.81
N GLU A 438 32.95 -11.22 -17.40
CA GLU A 438 33.63 -11.47 -16.14
C GLU A 438 32.74 -11.12 -14.95
N VAL A 439 31.99 -10.04 -15.04
CA VAL A 439 30.99 -9.66 -14.02
C VAL A 439 29.82 -10.64 -13.99
N GLU A 440 29.29 -11.07 -15.15
CA GLU A 440 28.25 -12.09 -15.25
C GLU A 440 28.71 -13.44 -14.63
N GLU A 441 29.89 -13.91 -15.00
CA GLU A 441 30.48 -15.15 -14.47
C GLU A 441 30.71 -15.06 -12.97
N LYS A 442 31.10 -13.88 -12.45
CA LYS A 442 31.24 -13.65 -11.02
C LYS A 442 29.92 -13.76 -10.30
N ILE A 443 28.83 -13.21 -10.85
CA ILE A 443 27.49 -13.33 -10.30
C ILE A 443 27.05 -14.80 -10.33
N LEU A 444 27.20 -15.47 -11.49
CA LEU A 444 26.84 -16.90 -11.64
C LEU A 444 27.56 -17.81 -10.64
N GLY A 445 28.81 -17.50 -10.30
CA GLY A 445 29.58 -18.26 -9.31
C GLY A 445 29.19 -17.99 -7.85
N LEU A 446 28.31 -17.03 -7.59
CA LEU A 446 27.86 -16.66 -6.23
C LEU A 446 26.39 -17.01 -5.97
N ILE A 447 25.59 -17.31 -7.01
CA ILE A 447 24.20 -17.80 -6.91
C ILE A 447 24.20 -19.25 -6.45
#